data_f8d19707af691369cc20daf57b77b0a9
#
_entry.id   f8d19707af691369cc20daf57b77b0a9
#
_cell.length_a   1.000
_cell.length_b   1.000
_cell.length_c   1.000
_cell.angle_alpha   90.00
_cell.angle_beta   90.00
_cell.angle_gamma   90.00
#
_symmetry.space_group_name_H-M   'P 1'
#
loop_
_entity.id
_entity.type
_entity.pdbx_description
1 polymer ?
#
loop_
_entity_poly.entity_id
_entity_poly.type
_entity_poly.pdbx_seq_one_letter_code
_entity_poly.pdbx_strand_id
1 'polypeptide(L)'
;HQTYPHKILTGRMEKMATIRKIGGLSGFPKRSESKYDTFGVGHSSTIISSAMGMALGNKQRGKNRKIVAVIGDGAITGGMAFEGLNNLGHSGSNAIIILNDNGRSYAPTVSLLSDSLKKLRNNPKYLEQQEKIEKKVKSLLPSREVLGLSVERAIDAAKAAVREIWDPTSFFEDLGIRYNGPFDGHNIEALEKALRNAAGFEGPTVIHVLTEKGRGYGPAENDPIKRLHDIGAPKSGSYTAAFTEILIKEAETRPELVAITAAMPDSTGLLPFSERFPDRFFDVGIAEQHATTAAAGMAMGGLRPVIAVYATFLNRAFDQVSFDVALHGQPVIFCIDRAGITGPDGASHHGLLDMMLLTKVPGMTMFAPSSYQELQQMFSDALEITDGPVAIRYPRTPAPAVSETDVGSGLNARRISEGEDICILSVSYTHLTLPTKA
;
A
#
# COMPACT_ATOMS: atom_id res chain seq x y z
N HIS A 1 0.92 -11.23 -0.05
CA HIS A 1 0.99 -12.50 -0.80
C HIS A 1 1.73 -13.59 -0.03
N GLN A 2 2.82 -13.27 0.66
CA GLN A 2 3.59 -14.23 1.44
C GLN A 2 2.87 -14.71 2.71
N THR A 3 1.77 -14.09 3.10
CA THR A 3 1.00 -14.47 4.31
C THR A 3 0.48 -15.90 4.24
N TYR A 4 -0.04 -16.34 3.08
CA TYR A 4 -0.60 -17.68 2.95
C TYR A 4 0.48 -18.78 3.01
N PRO A 5 1.57 -18.71 2.23
CA PRO A 5 2.70 -19.62 2.42
C PRO A 5 3.25 -19.61 3.83
N HIS A 6 3.38 -18.42 4.46
CA HIS A 6 3.82 -18.31 5.85
C HIS A 6 2.90 -19.07 6.81
N LYS A 7 1.57 -18.95 6.67
CA LYS A 7 0.62 -19.69 7.49
C LYS A 7 0.72 -21.20 7.28
N ILE A 8 0.87 -21.65 6.03
CA ILE A 8 1.06 -23.06 5.68
C ILE A 8 2.33 -23.61 6.34
N LEU A 9 3.46 -22.95 6.13
CA LEU A 9 4.77 -23.36 6.66
C LEU A 9 4.86 -23.30 8.19
N THR A 10 3.98 -22.55 8.85
CA THR A 10 3.92 -22.42 10.31
C THR A 10 2.80 -23.26 10.94
N GLY A 11 2.38 -24.34 10.27
CA GLY A 11 1.51 -25.40 10.82
C GLY A 11 0.01 -25.08 10.76
N ARG A 12 -0.43 -24.19 9.85
CA ARG A 12 -1.85 -23.81 9.70
C ARG A 12 -2.48 -24.33 8.39
N MET A 13 -1.82 -25.29 7.71
CA MET A 13 -2.30 -25.84 6.42
C MET A 13 -3.73 -26.36 6.49
N GLU A 14 -4.07 -27.15 7.50
CA GLU A 14 -5.41 -27.74 7.68
C GLU A 14 -6.51 -26.70 7.85
N LYS A 15 -6.16 -25.51 8.41
CA LYS A 15 -7.09 -24.41 8.63
C LYS A 15 -7.22 -23.48 7.43
N MET A 16 -6.48 -23.67 6.34
CA MET A 16 -6.50 -22.77 5.19
C MET A 16 -7.89 -22.64 4.53
N ALA A 17 -8.72 -23.68 4.58
CA ALA A 17 -10.11 -23.62 4.08
C ALA A 17 -10.99 -22.61 4.85
N THR A 18 -10.56 -22.15 6.04
CA THR A 18 -11.28 -21.16 6.87
C THR A 18 -10.76 -19.74 6.69
N ILE A 19 -9.77 -19.53 5.82
CA ILE A 19 -9.15 -18.21 5.66
C ILE A 19 -10.18 -17.15 5.25
N ARG A 20 -10.13 -15.98 5.88
CA ARG A 20 -11.07 -14.85 5.69
C ARG A 20 -12.53 -15.17 6.01
N LYS A 21 -12.82 -16.26 6.71
CA LYS A 21 -14.16 -16.62 7.22
C LYS A 21 -14.28 -16.25 8.69
N ILE A 22 -15.51 -16.06 9.15
CA ILE A 22 -15.83 -15.78 10.57
C ILE A 22 -15.28 -16.94 11.44
N GLY A 23 -14.51 -16.59 12.49
CA GLY A 23 -13.86 -17.57 13.36
C GLY A 23 -12.68 -18.34 12.75
N GLY A 24 -12.37 -18.09 11.48
CA GLY A 24 -11.27 -18.71 10.75
C GLY A 24 -9.97 -17.89 10.78
N LEU A 25 -9.03 -18.29 9.91
CA LEU A 25 -7.75 -17.61 9.77
C LEU A 25 -7.92 -16.22 9.13
N SER A 26 -7.20 -15.24 9.68
CA SER A 26 -7.09 -13.90 9.08
C SER A 26 -6.38 -13.96 7.72
N GLY A 27 -6.76 -13.08 6.80
CA GLY A 27 -6.05 -12.89 5.53
C GLY A 27 -4.65 -12.28 5.68
N PHE A 28 -4.30 -11.78 6.88
CA PHE A 28 -3.04 -11.11 7.21
C PHE A 28 -2.36 -11.79 8.40
N PRO A 29 -1.05 -11.56 8.66
CA PRO A 29 -0.39 -11.98 9.88
C PRO A 29 -1.13 -11.43 11.10
N LYS A 30 -1.40 -12.29 12.09
CA LYS A 30 -2.14 -11.93 13.31
C LYS A 30 -1.52 -12.59 14.54
N ARG A 31 -1.00 -11.78 15.46
CA ARG A 31 -0.26 -12.26 16.64
C ARG A 31 -1.05 -13.24 17.51
N SER A 32 -2.37 -13.08 17.57
CA SER A 32 -3.24 -14.00 18.34
C SER A 32 -3.45 -15.37 17.66
N GLU A 33 -3.06 -15.53 16.39
CA GLU A 33 -3.16 -16.82 15.68
C GLU A 33 -1.94 -17.70 15.87
N SER A 34 -0.75 -17.10 15.95
CA SER A 34 0.51 -17.86 15.99
C SER A 34 1.64 -17.05 16.60
N LYS A 35 2.52 -17.74 17.34
CA LYS A 35 3.78 -17.18 17.83
C LYS A 35 4.73 -16.77 16.69
N TYR A 36 4.51 -17.28 15.50
CA TYR A 36 5.30 -16.94 14.29
C TYR A 36 4.79 -15.68 13.59
N ASP A 37 3.63 -15.17 13.95
CA ASP A 37 3.11 -13.89 13.48
C ASP A 37 3.63 -12.77 14.39
N THR A 38 4.89 -12.41 14.22
CA THR A 38 5.61 -11.48 15.12
C THR A 38 4.99 -10.09 15.14
N PHE A 39 4.47 -9.63 14.00
CA PHE A 39 3.85 -8.32 13.84
C PHE A 39 2.61 -8.42 12.96
N GLY A 40 1.52 -7.77 13.36
CA GLY A 40 0.30 -7.69 12.54
C GLY A 40 0.47 -6.62 11.47
N VAL A 41 0.30 -7.00 10.20
CA VAL A 41 0.45 -6.09 9.05
C VAL A 41 -0.86 -6.04 8.28
N GLY A 42 -1.44 -4.85 8.17
CA GLY A 42 -2.59 -4.56 7.30
C GLY A 42 -2.28 -3.38 6.39
N HIS A 43 -1.67 -2.34 6.95
CA HIS A 43 -1.18 -1.18 6.22
C HIS A 43 0.30 -1.37 5.89
N SER A 44 0.70 -1.13 4.64
CA SER A 44 2.08 -1.31 4.17
C SER A 44 3.02 -0.19 4.65
N SER A 45 4.31 -0.34 4.36
CA SER A 45 5.39 0.65 4.58
C SER A 45 5.89 0.80 6.02
N THR A 46 5.28 0.16 7.03
CA THR A 46 5.62 0.34 8.45
C THR A 46 6.67 -0.64 8.98
N ILE A 47 6.99 -1.70 8.23
CA ILE A 47 7.77 -2.84 8.74
C ILE A 47 9.24 -2.48 9.07
N ILE A 48 9.83 -1.50 8.38
CA ILE A 48 11.22 -1.09 8.62
C ILE A 48 11.33 -0.43 10.00
N SER A 49 10.43 0.49 10.33
CA SER A 49 10.37 1.12 11.65
C SER A 49 10.11 0.10 12.76
N SER A 50 9.22 -0.88 12.51
CA SER A 50 8.95 -1.96 13.46
C SER A 50 10.20 -2.83 13.67
N ALA A 51 10.93 -3.18 12.62
CA ALA A 51 12.17 -3.96 12.70
C ALA A 51 13.26 -3.21 13.48
N MET A 52 13.43 -1.92 13.21
CA MET A 52 14.35 -1.07 13.96
C MET A 52 13.99 -1.03 15.45
N GLY A 53 12.71 -0.80 15.79
CA GLY A 53 12.24 -0.82 17.17
C GLY A 53 12.51 -2.14 17.88
N MET A 54 12.31 -3.28 17.19
CA MET A 54 12.64 -4.61 17.73
C MET A 54 14.15 -4.80 17.90
N ALA A 55 14.98 -4.31 16.99
CA ALA A 55 16.44 -4.37 17.08
C ALA A 55 16.95 -3.56 18.27
N LEU A 56 16.45 -2.33 18.46
CA LEU A 56 16.76 -1.49 19.61
C LEU A 56 16.33 -2.15 20.93
N GLY A 57 15.11 -2.70 20.98
CA GLY A 57 14.64 -3.42 22.16
C GLY A 57 15.48 -4.65 22.50
N ASN A 58 15.94 -5.40 21.49
CA ASN A 58 16.88 -6.50 21.69
C ASN A 58 18.22 -6.03 22.25
N LYS A 59 18.77 -4.97 21.68
CA LYS A 59 20.04 -4.36 22.13
C LYS A 59 19.97 -3.94 23.59
N GLN A 60 18.92 -3.20 23.99
CA GLN A 60 18.71 -2.74 25.37
C GLN A 60 18.56 -3.90 26.38
N ARG A 61 18.03 -5.03 25.92
CA ARG A 61 17.85 -6.23 26.76
C ARG A 61 19.03 -7.22 26.67
N GLY A 62 20.13 -6.87 26.01
CA GLY A 62 21.28 -7.75 25.83
C GLY A 62 20.95 -9.02 25.00
N LYS A 63 19.93 -8.99 24.14
CA LYS A 63 19.51 -10.15 23.36
C LYS A 63 20.12 -10.09 21.95
N ASN A 64 20.84 -11.14 21.56
CA ASN A 64 21.40 -11.27 20.21
C ASN A 64 20.42 -12.01 19.26
N ARG A 65 19.24 -11.42 19.01
CA ARG A 65 18.27 -11.94 18.05
C ARG A 65 18.39 -11.18 16.75
N LYS A 66 18.49 -11.89 15.64
CA LYS A 66 18.46 -11.26 14.32
C LYS A 66 17.01 -10.86 13.98
N ILE A 67 16.87 -9.64 13.48
CA ILE A 67 15.58 -9.10 13.01
C ILE A 67 15.62 -9.07 11.49
N VAL A 68 14.65 -9.74 10.87
CA VAL A 68 14.49 -9.77 9.40
C VAL A 68 13.12 -9.20 9.07
N ALA A 69 13.09 -8.16 8.25
CA ALA A 69 11.87 -7.56 7.73
C ALA A 69 11.78 -7.77 6.22
N VAL A 70 10.61 -8.16 5.72
CA VAL A 70 10.35 -8.30 4.28
C VAL A 70 9.45 -7.16 3.83
N ILE A 71 9.91 -6.38 2.86
CA ILE A 71 9.17 -5.27 2.27
C ILE A 71 9.11 -5.43 0.74
N GLY A 72 7.94 -5.17 0.14
CA GLY A 72 7.80 -5.14 -1.31
C GLY A 72 8.22 -3.79 -1.89
N ASP A 73 8.57 -3.79 -3.19
CA ASP A 73 8.92 -2.59 -3.95
C ASP A 73 7.80 -1.55 -3.99
N GLY A 74 6.53 -1.96 -4.02
CA GLY A 74 5.41 -1.03 -3.85
C GLY A 74 5.35 -0.41 -2.46
N ALA A 75 5.63 -1.18 -1.40
CA ALA A 75 5.56 -0.69 -0.04
C ALA A 75 6.70 0.27 0.34
N ILE A 76 7.84 0.21 -0.37
CA ILE A 76 8.96 1.12 -0.12
C ILE A 76 8.68 2.53 -0.67
N THR A 77 7.65 2.72 -1.50
CA THR A 77 7.25 4.05 -2.01
C THR A 77 6.55 4.92 -0.96
N GLY A 78 6.10 4.35 0.14
CA GLY A 78 5.45 5.09 1.22
C GLY A 78 6.40 5.89 2.10
N GLY A 79 6.01 7.07 2.55
CA GLY A 79 6.82 7.98 3.38
C GLY A 79 7.39 7.30 4.63
N MET A 80 6.58 6.52 5.36
CA MET A 80 7.03 5.75 6.52
C MET A 80 8.20 4.81 6.23
N ALA A 81 8.30 4.25 5.01
CA ALA A 81 9.44 3.41 4.63
C ALA A 81 10.73 4.25 4.50
N PHE A 82 10.63 5.45 3.90
CA PHE A 82 11.78 6.38 3.81
C PHE A 82 12.23 6.86 5.18
N GLU A 83 11.28 7.25 6.05
CA GLU A 83 11.58 7.60 7.45
C GLU A 83 12.25 6.44 8.18
N GLY A 84 11.72 5.23 8.01
CA GLY A 84 12.26 4.00 8.59
C GLY A 84 13.69 3.70 8.11
N LEU A 85 13.97 3.82 6.81
CA LEU A 85 15.30 3.62 6.23
C LEU A 85 16.29 4.66 6.76
N ASN A 86 15.92 5.94 6.71
CA ASN A 86 16.79 7.03 7.20
C ASN A 86 17.16 6.84 8.69
N ASN A 87 16.18 6.53 9.53
CA ASN A 87 16.42 6.31 10.95
C ASN A 87 17.19 5.00 11.23
N LEU A 88 16.91 3.93 10.46
CA LEU A 88 17.61 2.66 10.57
C LEU A 88 19.11 2.83 10.26
N GLY A 89 19.43 3.53 9.17
CA GLY A 89 20.80 3.83 8.80
C GLY A 89 21.50 4.69 9.84
N HIS A 90 20.88 5.79 10.28
CA HIS A 90 21.42 6.68 11.31
C HIS A 90 21.68 5.95 12.65
N SER A 91 20.78 5.07 13.06
CA SER A 91 20.92 4.33 14.33
C SER A 91 21.97 3.20 14.28
N GLY A 92 22.36 2.76 13.09
CA GLY A 92 23.23 1.58 12.90
C GLY A 92 22.67 0.29 13.48
N SER A 93 21.34 0.21 13.68
CA SER A 93 20.69 -0.94 14.33
C SER A 93 20.77 -2.19 13.47
N ASN A 94 21.05 -3.34 14.11
CA ASN A 94 21.18 -4.62 13.41
C ASN A 94 19.81 -5.14 12.94
N ALA A 95 19.42 -4.80 11.71
CA ALA A 95 18.24 -5.32 11.03
C ALA A 95 18.58 -5.69 9.58
N ILE A 96 18.01 -6.78 9.11
CA ILE A 96 18.10 -7.24 7.73
C ILE A 96 16.78 -6.93 7.04
N ILE A 97 16.83 -6.13 6.00
CA ILE A 97 15.67 -5.79 5.18
C ILE A 97 15.74 -6.58 3.88
N ILE A 98 14.77 -7.43 3.65
CA ILE A 98 14.61 -8.13 2.35
C ILE A 98 13.69 -7.25 1.50
N LEU A 99 14.26 -6.62 0.48
CA LEU A 99 13.52 -5.89 -0.54
C LEU A 99 13.08 -6.87 -1.63
N ASN A 100 11.80 -7.26 -1.59
CA ASN A 100 11.20 -8.13 -2.59
C ASN A 100 10.71 -7.31 -3.77
N ASP A 101 11.53 -7.23 -4.81
CA ASP A 101 11.25 -6.48 -6.03
C ASP A 101 10.62 -7.38 -7.10
N ASN A 102 9.35 -7.14 -7.39
CA ASN A 102 8.65 -7.76 -8.52
C ASN A 102 8.08 -6.70 -9.49
N GLY A 103 8.35 -5.43 -9.26
CA GLY A 103 7.95 -4.29 -10.09
C GLY A 103 6.46 -3.95 -10.01
N ARG A 104 5.73 -4.50 -9.05
CA ARG A 104 4.28 -4.33 -8.99
C ARG A 104 3.73 -4.35 -7.55
N SER A 105 2.71 -3.49 -7.33
CA SER A 105 1.73 -3.68 -6.26
C SER A 105 0.39 -4.18 -6.86
N TYR A 106 -0.68 -3.44 -6.82
CA TYR A 106 -1.88 -3.66 -7.67
C TYR A 106 -1.57 -3.36 -9.14
N ALA A 107 -0.90 -2.25 -9.38
CA ALA A 107 -0.40 -1.79 -10.67
C ALA A 107 1.14 -1.85 -10.71
N PRO A 108 1.78 -1.56 -11.84
CA PRO A 108 3.23 -1.31 -11.89
C PRO A 108 3.61 -0.26 -10.84
N THR A 109 4.70 -0.52 -10.11
CA THR A 109 5.16 0.41 -9.06
C THR A 109 5.65 1.72 -9.69
N VAL A 110 5.16 2.84 -9.17
CA VAL A 110 5.48 4.19 -9.66
C VAL A 110 6.42 4.87 -8.67
N SER A 111 7.70 5.00 -8.99
CA SER A 111 8.67 5.87 -8.31
C SER A 111 10.01 5.87 -9.04
N LEU A 112 10.82 6.92 -8.89
CA LEU A 112 12.21 6.95 -9.41
C LEU A 112 13.07 5.85 -8.80
N LEU A 113 12.87 5.52 -7.53
CA LEU A 113 13.54 4.37 -6.88
C LEU A 113 13.17 3.06 -7.58
N SER A 114 11.87 2.84 -7.88
CA SER A 114 11.43 1.67 -8.64
C SER A 114 12.02 1.65 -10.06
N ASP A 115 12.12 2.78 -10.72
CA ASP A 115 12.72 2.85 -12.06
C ASP A 115 14.21 2.57 -12.04
N SER A 116 14.91 3.01 -11.02
CA SER A 116 16.31 2.65 -10.78
C SER A 116 16.47 1.14 -10.52
N LEU A 117 15.60 0.54 -9.70
CA LEU A 117 15.57 -0.90 -9.48
C LEU A 117 15.19 -1.68 -10.75
N LYS A 118 14.30 -1.16 -11.62
CA LYS A 118 13.97 -1.76 -12.92
C LYS A 118 15.17 -1.81 -13.86
N LYS A 119 16.05 -0.80 -13.86
CA LYS A 119 17.29 -0.81 -14.65
C LYS A 119 18.20 -1.97 -14.24
N LEU A 120 18.32 -2.23 -12.95
CA LEU A 120 19.07 -3.40 -12.43
C LEU A 120 18.42 -4.72 -12.86
N ARG A 121 17.12 -4.85 -12.73
CA ARG A 121 16.36 -6.05 -13.09
C ARG A 121 16.48 -6.40 -14.58
N ASN A 122 16.43 -5.40 -15.45
CA ASN A 122 16.44 -5.56 -16.89
C ASN A 122 17.85 -5.70 -17.49
N ASN A 123 18.90 -5.75 -16.67
CA ASN A 123 20.27 -5.89 -17.13
C ASN A 123 20.83 -7.31 -16.87
N PRO A 124 20.63 -8.26 -17.80
CA PRO A 124 21.12 -9.63 -17.63
C PRO A 124 22.64 -9.71 -17.49
N LYS A 125 23.38 -8.77 -18.08
CA LYS A 125 24.84 -8.72 -17.97
C LYS A 125 25.32 -8.43 -16.55
N TYR A 126 24.53 -7.71 -15.75
CA TYR A 126 24.87 -7.40 -14.37
C TYR A 126 24.88 -8.66 -13.50
N LEU A 127 23.84 -9.49 -13.60
CA LEU A 127 23.74 -10.75 -12.85
C LEU A 127 24.84 -11.74 -13.25
N GLU A 128 25.10 -11.90 -14.57
CA GLU A 128 26.19 -12.76 -15.05
C GLU A 128 27.58 -12.26 -14.63
N GLN A 129 27.80 -10.96 -14.61
CA GLN A 129 29.09 -10.40 -14.17
C GLN A 129 29.32 -10.58 -12.68
N GLN A 130 28.30 -10.45 -11.83
CA GLN A 130 28.44 -10.75 -10.41
C GLN A 130 28.86 -12.21 -10.17
N GLU A 131 28.25 -13.17 -10.88
CA GLU A 131 28.65 -14.57 -10.78
C GLU A 131 30.10 -14.82 -11.30
N LYS A 132 30.46 -14.19 -12.40
CA LYS A 132 31.81 -14.30 -12.98
C LYS A 132 32.87 -13.73 -12.05
N ILE A 133 32.59 -12.57 -11.41
CA ILE A 133 33.49 -11.95 -10.43
C ILE A 133 33.63 -12.84 -9.21
N GLU A 134 32.51 -13.34 -8.66
CA GLU A 134 32.55 -14.26 -7.52
C GLU A 134 33.38 -15.52 -7.81
N LYS A 135 33.19 -16.12 -8.97
CA LYS A 135 33.96 -17.28 -9.43
C LYS A 135 35.44 -16.94 -9.60
N LYS A 136 35.74 -15.77 -10.21
CA LYS A 136 37.12 -15.33 -10.45
C LYS A 136 37.88 -14.96 -9.16
N VAL A 137 37.22 -14.25 -8.22
CA VAL A 137 37.82 -13.95 -6.92
C VAL A 137 38.05 -15.22 -6.11
N LYS A 138 37.11 -16.15 -6.09
CA LYS A 138 37.29 -17.47 -5.46
C LYS A 138 38.44 -18.28 -6.08
N SER A 139 38.64 -18.18 -7.39
CA SER A 139 39.75 -18.89 -8.07
C SER A 139 41.13 -18.25 -7.83
N LEU A 140 41.15 -16.93 -7.57
CA LEU A 140 42.40 -16.19 -7.31
C LEU A 140 42.82 -16.20 -5.85
N LEU A 141 41.90 -16.51 -4.92
CA LEU A 141 42.14 -16.50 -3.47
C LEU A 141 41.77 -17.85 -2.86
N PRO A 142 42.62 -18.90 -3.02
CA PRO A 142 42.30 -20.26 -2.59
C PRO A 142 42.30 -20.47 -1.08
N SER A 143 42.81 -19.53 -0.27
CA SER A 143 42.86 -19.63 1.19
C SER A 143 41.97 -18.60 1.89
N ARG A 144 41.43 -18.98 3.06
CA ARG A 144 40.47 -18.19 3.85
C ARG A 144 40.94 -16.79 4.29
N GLU A 145 42.25 -16.52 4.26
CA GLU A 145 42.80 -15.22 4.62
C GLU A 145 44.01 -14.88 3.71
N VAL A 146 43.93 -13.73 3.05
CA VAL A 146 45.07 -13.11 2.37
C VAL A 146 45.11 -11.68 2.85
N LEU A 147 46.26 -11.28 3.42
CA LEU A 147 46.53 -9.92 3.93
C LEU A 147 45.58 -9.45 5.04
N GLY A 148 45.06 -10.35 5.89
CA GLY A 148 44.20 -9.98 7.00
C GLY A 148 42.75 -9.64 6.59
N LEU A 149 42.39 -9.84 5.32
CA LEU A 149 41.04 -9.68 4.81
C LEU A 149 40.42 -11.06 4.51
N SER A 150 39.20 -11.31 4.96
CA SER A 150 38.49 -12.52 4.56
C SER A 150 38.19 -12.50 3.05
N VAL A 151 38.20 -13.66 2.40
CA VAL A 151 37.85 -13.80 0.96
C VAL A 151 36.51 -13.16 0.68
N GLU A 152 35.58 -13.20 1.63
CA GLU A 152 34.28 -12.57 1.55
C GLU A 152 34.37 -11.03 1.45
N ARG A 153 35.23 -10.39 2.25
CA ARG A 153 35.48 -8.93 2.15
C ARG A 153 36.10 -8.53 0.81
N ALA A 154 37.01 -9.34 0.28
CA ALA A 154 37.58 -9.09 -1.05
C ALA A 154 36.56 -9.26 -2.18
N ILE A 155 35.67 -10.26 -2.08
CA ILE A 155 34.55 -10.43 -3.01
C ILE A 155 33.58 -9.25 -2.92
N ASP A 156 33.25 -8.81 -1.72
CA ASP A 156 32.33 -7.68 -1.52
C ASP A 156 32.95 -6.36 -2.04
N ALA A 157 34.22 -6.13 -1.81
CA ALA A 157 34.95 -4.98 -2.36
C ALA A 157 35.02 -4.99 -3.90
N ALA A 158 35.25 -6.16 -4.51
CA ALA A 158 35.22 -6.30 -5.96
C ALA A 158 33.82 -6.10 -6.55
N LYS A 159 32.79 -6.57 -5.86
CA LYS A 159 31.39 -6.31 -6.24
C LYS A 159 31.01 -4.84 -6.07
N ALA A 160 31.51 -4.16 -5.04
CA ALA A 160 31.31 -2.73 -4.84
C ALA A 160 31.96 -1.89 -5.95
N ALA A 161 33.20 -2.21 -6.33
CA ALA A 161 33.91 -1.53 -7.43
C ALA A 161 33.18 -1.67 -8.79
N VAL A 162 32.54 -2.81 -9.04
CA VAL A 162 31.72 -3.01 -10.26
C VAL A 162 30.40 -2.25 -10.17
N ARG A 163 29.86 -2.10 -8.96
CA ARG A 163 28.64 -1.28 -8.72
C ARG A 163 28.90 0.21 -9.00
N GLU A 164 30.03 0.77 -8.55
CA GLU A 164 30.38 2.18 -8.80
C GLU A 164 30.38 2.56 -10.30
N ILE A 165 30.66 1.60 -11.18
CA ILE A 165 30.67 1.84 -12.63
C ILE A 165 29.25 1.81 -13.22
N TRP A 166 28.25 1.19 -12.55
CA TRP A 166 26.94 0.88 -13.09
C TRP A 166 25.74 1.43 -12.30
N ASP A 167 25.98 2.23 -11.26
CA ASP A 167 25.07 2.77 -10.23
C ASP A 167 23.56 2.78 -10.49
N PRO A 168 22.78 2.22 -9.56
CA PRO A 168 21.81 2.98 -8.74
C PRO A 168 21.71 2.52 -7.26
N THR A 169 22.73 1.96 -6.71
CA THR A 169 22.70 1.38 -5.35
C THR A 169 23.14 2.35 -4.27
N SER A 170 23.65 3.53 -4.64
CA SER A 170 24.09 4.58 -3.72
C SER A 170 23.01 4.99 -2.72
N PHE A 171 21.73 4.97 -3.11
CA PHE A 171 20.64 5.39 -2.23
C PHE A 171 20.66 4.73 -0.83
N PHE A 172 20.82 3.40 -0.76
CA PHE A 172 20.88 2.71 0.53
C PHE A 172 22.19 2.95 1.26
N GLU A 173 23.29 2.99 0.52
CA GLU A 173 24.64 3.20 1.06
C GLU A 173 24.80 4.64 1.57
N ASP A 174 24.24 5.63 0.88
CA ASP A 174 24.18 7.03 1.32
C ASP A 174 23.38 7.21 2.61
N LEU A 175 22.37 6.36 2.85
CA LEU A 175 21.66 6.28 4.11
C LEU A 175 22.40 5.50 5.20
N GLY A 176 23.60 4.96 4.93
CA GLY A 176 24.36 4.14 5.87
C GLY A 176 23.85 2.70 6.00
N ILE A 177 23.07 2.22 5.02
CA ILE A 177 22.54 0.87 4.98
C ILE A 177 23.31 0.06 3.93
N ARG A 178 23.94 -1.02 4.34
CA ARG A 178 24.63 -1.90 3.42
C ARG A 178 23.67 -2.51 2.40
N TYR A 179 23.97 -2.35 1.13
CA TYR A 179 23.21 -2.99 0.05
C TYR A 179 23.87 -4.30 -0.40
N ASN A 180 23.07 -5.34 -0.58
CA ASN A 180 23.49 -6.64 -1.08
C ASN A 180 22.46 -7.18 -2.10
N GLY A 181 22.89 -7.45 -3.32
CA GLY A 181 22.03 -7.94 -4.40
C GLY A 181 22.30 -7.23 -5.72
N PRO A 182 21.37 -7.35 -6.70
CA PRO A 182 20.14 -8.16 -6.61
C PRO A 182 20.42 -9.67 -6.72
N PHE A 183 19.57 -10.47 -6.06
CA PHE A 183 19.58 -11.94 -6.13
C PHE A 183 18.34 -12.44 -6.86
N ASP A 184 18.45 -13.60 -7.53
CA ASP A 184 17.27 -14.34 -7.99
C ASP A 184 16.47 -14.86 -6.79
N GLY A 185 15.27 -14.32 -6.58
CA GLY A 185 14.38 -14.66 -5.49
C GLY A 185 13.73 -16.06 -5.61
N HIS A 186 13.91 -16.72 -6.73
CA HIS A 186 13.47 -18.11 -6.92
C HIS A 186 14.60 -19.12 -6.71
N ASN A 187 15.82 -18.65 -6.41
CA ASN A 187 16.97 -19.47 -6.03
C ASN A 187 17.13 -19.51 -4.51
N ILE A 188 16.57 -20.54 -3.87
CA ILE A 188 16.55 -20.68 -2.41
C ILE A 188 17.96 -20.76 -1.83
N GLU A 189 18.88 -21.49 -2.49
CA GLU A 189 20.26 -21.64 -2.02
C GLU A 189 21.00 -20.30 -1.99
N ALA A 190 20.86 -19.50 -3.05
CA ALA A 190 21.44 -18.16 -3.11
C ALA A 190 20.89 -17.24 -2.02
N LEU A 191 19.57 -17.31 -1.75
CA LEU A 191 18.91 -16.53 -0.70
C LEU A 191 19.37 -16.95 0.70
N GLU A 192 19.45 -18.26 0.98
CA GLU A 192 19.95 -18.74 2.27
C GLU A 192 21.41 -18.27 2.51
N LYS A 193 22.25 -18.34 1.50
CA LYS A 193 23.64 -17.85 1.60
C LYS A 193 23.68 -16.33 1.86
N ALA A 194 22.87 -15.54 1.14
CA ALA A 194 22.79 -14.10 1.34
C ALA A 194 22.33 -13.74 2.76
N LEU A 195 21.33 -14.45 3.28
CA LEU A 195 20.81 -14.27 4.64
C LEU A 195 21.86 -14.65 5.71
N ARG A 196 22.57 -15.77 5.54
CA ARG A 196 23.63 -16.20 6.47
C ARG A 196 24.76 -15.16 6.51
N ASN A 197 25.16 -14.65 5.35
CA ASN A 197 26.18 -13.62 5.25
C ASN A 197 25.73 -12.33 5.94
N ALA A 198 24.51 -11.86 5.63
CA ALA A 198 23.96 -10.65 6.27
C ALA A 198 23.82 -10.80 7.79
N ALA A 199 23.48 -12.00 8.28
CA ALA A 199 23.40 -12.27 9.72
C ALA A 199 24.75 -12.20 10.45
N GLY A 200 25.87 -12.35 9.73
CA GLY A 200 27.22 -12.19 10.25
C GLY A 200 27.69 -10.74 10.35
N PHE A 201 26.97 -9.79 9.76
CA PHE A 201 27.31 -8.37 9.80
C PHE A 201 26.74 -7.65 11.02
N GLU A 202 27.46 -6.61 11.46
CA GLU A 202 26.95 -5.60 12.38
C GLU A 202 26.47 -4.38 11.57
N GLY A 203 25.27 -3.90 11.91
CA GLY A 203 24.62 -2.79 11.22
C GLY A 203 23.49 -3.21 10.28
N PRO A 204 22.77 -2.24 9.71
CA PRO A 204 21.63 -2.50 8.85
C PRO A 204 22.07 -2.98 7.46
N THR A 205 21.32 -3.95 6.92
CA THR A 205 21.60 -4.51 5.60
C THR A 205 20.31 -4.66 4.81
N VAL A 206 20.31 -4.24 3.54
CA VAL A 206 19.27 -4.55 2.55
C VAL A 206 19.74 -5.71 1.68
N ILE A 207 18.92 -6.75 1.58
CA ILE A 207 19.07 -7.84 0.60
C ILE A 207 18.01 -7.60 -0.48
N HIS A 208 18.45 -7.20 -1.67
CA HIS A 208 17.57 -6.97 -2.81
C HIS A 208 17.32 -8.28 -3.55
N VAL A 209 16.05 -8.63 -3.72
CA VAL A 209 15.61 -9.92 -4.24
C VAL A 209 14.66 -9.68 -5.40
N LEU A 210 14.98 -10.20 -6.57
CA LEU A 210 14.13 -10.12 -7.76
C LEU A 210 13.18 -11.31 -7.81
N THR A 211 11.89 -11.06 -7.90
CA THR A 211 10.86 -12.10 -8.01
C THR A 211 9.89 -11.81 -9.15
N GLU A 212 9.22 -12.85 -9.61
CA GLU A 212 8.09 -12.74 -10.53
C GLU A 212 6.78 -12.96 -9.78
N LYS A 213 5.91 -11.95 -9.79
CA LYS A 213 4.60 -12.05 -9.16
C LYS A 213 3.73 -13.07 -9.89
N GLY A 214 3.19 -14.03 -9.15
CA GLY A 214 2.32 -15.09 -9.69
C GLY A 214 3.06 -16.30 -10.25
N ARG A 215 4.39 -16.35 -10.25
CA ARG A 215 5.20 -17.44 -10.78
C ARG A 215 4.76 -18.79 -10.23
N GLY A 216 4.63 -19.78 -11.13
CA GLY A 216 4.18 -21.12 -10.83
C GLY A 216 2.66 -21.31 -10.89
N TYR A 217 1.89 -20.23 -11.15
CA TYR A 217 0.45 -20.29 -11.31
C TYR A 217 0.00 -19.58 -12.60
N GLY A 218 -0.26 -20.34 -13.66
CA GLY A 218 -0.57 -19.80 -14.99
C GLY A 218 -1.63 -18.69 -15.02
N PRO A 219 -2.77 -18.80 -14.29
CA PRO A 219 -3.75 -17.72 -14.26
C PRO A 219 -3.20 -16.41 -13.72
N ALA A 220 -2.26 -16.45 -12.76
CA ALA A 220 -1.63 -15.23 -12.23
C ALA A 220 -0.55 -14.69 -13.19
N GLU A 221 0.21 -15.57 -13.81
CA GLU A 221 1.24 -15.18 -14.79
C GLU A 221 0.64 -14.51 -16.02
N ASN A 222 -0.56 -14.94 -16.42
CA ASN A 222 -1.29 -14.44 -17.59
C ASN A 222 -2.24 -13.27 -17.28
N ASP A 223 -2.40 -12.88 -16.01
CA ASP A 223 -3.18 -11.69 -15.65
C ASP A 223 -2.36 -10.42 -15.93
N PRO A 224 -2.73 -9.61 -16.94
CA PRO A 224 -1.95 -8.45 -17.36
C PRO A 224 -2.07 -7.27 -16.37
N ILE A 225 -3.15 -7.24 -15.57
CA ILE A 225 -3.49 -6.09 -14.73
C ILE A 225 -2.91 -6.25 -13.32
N LYS A 226 -3.32 -7.28 -12.60
CA LYS A 226 -3.04 -7.42 -11.16
C LYS A 226 -2.08 -8.55 -10.81
N ARG A 227 -1.86 -9.50 -11.74
CA ARG A 227 -1.17 -10.75 -11.43
C ARG A 227 -1.83 -11.46 -10.23
N LEU A 228 -3.17 -11.44 -10.20
CA LEU A 228 -4.01 -11.92 -9.09
C LEU A 228 -3.59 -11.36 -7.72
N HIS A 229 -3.28 -10.06 -7.65
CA HIS A 229 -3.05 -9.39 -6.37
C HIS A 229 -4.26 -9.52 -5.45
N ASP A 230 -5.44 -9.32 -6.00
CA ASP A 230 -6.73 -9.72 -5.45
C ASP A 230 -7.56 -10.45 -6.52
N ILE A 231 -8.60 -11.13 -6.11
CA ILE A 231 -9.49 -11.90 -6.99
C ILE A 231 -10.77 -11.14 -7.38
N GLY A 232 -10.85 -9.85 -7.10
CA GLY A 232 -12.05 -9.06 -7.32
C GLY A 232 -11.80 -7.79 -8.13
N ALA A 233 -12.36 -7.72 -9.37
CA ALA A 233 -12.66 -6.45 -10.00
C ALA A 233 -13.85 -5.77 -9.28
N PRO A 234 -14.01 -4.42 -9.38
CA PRO A 234 -15.24 -3.76 -8.97
C PRO A 234 -16.42 -4.46 -9.65
N LYS A 235 -17.37 -4.94 -8.84
CA LYS A 235 -18.55 -5.61 -9.39
C LYS A 235 -19.43 -4.57 -10.09
N SER A 236 -19.95 -4.92 -11.27
CA SER A 236 -20.98 -4.11 -11.91
C SER A 236 -22.11 -3.79 -10.92
N GLY A 237 -22.59 -2.53 -10.94
CA GLY A 237 -23.60 -2.05 -10.01
C GLY A 237 -23.11 -1.77 -8.57
N SER A 238 -21.81 -1.87 -8.29
CA SER A 238 -21.25 -1.44 -7.00
C SER A 238 -21.12 0.08 -6.90
N TYR A 239 -21.01 0.60 -5.67
CA TYR A 239 -20.70 2.04 -5.47
C TYR A 239 -19.41 2.46 -6.16
N THR A 240 -18.38 1.61 -6.17
CA THR A 240 -17.12 1.89 -6.89
C THR A 240 -17.37 2.04 -8.40
N ALA A 241 -18.18 1.17 -9.01
CA ALA A 241 -18.53 1.27 -10.44
C ALA A 241 -19.36 2.53 -10.72
N ALA A 242 -20.35 2.82 -9.87
CA ALA A 242 -21.15 4.04 -9.95
C ALA A 242 -20.28 5.30 -9.87
N PHE A 243 -19.34 5.35 -8.92
CA PHE A 243 -18.36 6.43 -8.79
C PHE A 243 -17.54 6.61 -10.07
N THR A 244 -17.06 5.52 -10.67
CA THR A 244 -16.30 5.56 -11.93
C THR A 244 -17.09 6.24 -13.06
N GLU A 245 -18.35 5.83 -13.23
CA GLU A 245 -19.24 6.37 -14.27
C GLU A 245 -19.51 7.87 -14.05
N ILE A 246 -19.82 8.26 -12.81
CA ILE A 246 -20.09 9.64 -12.43
C ILE A 246 -18.85 10.52 -12.63
N LEU A 247 -17.69 10.07 -12.16
CA LEU A 247 -16.43 10.81 -12.29
C LEU A 247 -16.06 11.08 -13.75
N ILE A 248 -16.16 10.05 -14.60
CA ILE A 248 -15.86 10.19 -16.03
C ILE A 248 -16.82 11.19 -16.68
N LYS A 249 -18.12 11.09 -16.40
CA LYS A 249 -19.16 11.99 -16.94
C LYS A 249 -18.89 13.44 -16.56
N GLU A 250 -18.59 13.72 -15.29
CA GLU A 250 -18.28 15.07 -14.84
C GLU A 250 -16.98 15.60 -15.47
N ALA A 251 -15.97 14.74 -15.62
CA ALA A 251 -14.69 15.12 -16.22
C ALA A 251 -14.77 15.45 -17.72
N GLU A 252 -15.80 15.00 -18.43
CA GLU A 252 -16.01 15.34 -19.84
C GLU A 252 -16.30 16.84 -20.04
N THR A 253 -16.91 17.48 -19.07
CA THR A 253 -17.28 18.91 -19.10
C THR A 253 -16.41 19.80 -18.22
N ARG A 254 -15.60 19.20 -17.35
CA ARG A 254 -14.77 19.92 -16.37
C ARG A 254 -13.28 19.56 -16.58
N PRO A 255 -12.55 20.32 -17.41
CA PRO A 255 -11.14 20.04 -17.71
C PRO A 255 -10.22 20.19 -16.48
N GLU A 256 -10.60 20.98 -15.50
CA GLU A 256 -9.88 21.18 -14.23
C GLU A 256 -9.96 19.98 -13.29
N LEU A 257 -10.89 19.02 -13.53
CA LEU A 257 -11.06 17.87 -12.68
C LEU A 257 -9.94 16.86 -12.92
N VAL A 258 -9.20 16.51 -11.85
CA VAL A 258 -8.12 15.53 -11.86
C VAL A 258 -8.37 14.44 -10.82
N ALA A 259 -7.90 13.23 -11.08
CA ALA A 259 -8.07 12.08 -10.19
C ALA A 259 -6.74 11.58 -9.65
N ILE A 260 -6.68 11.30 -8.36
CA ILE A 260 -5.49 10.86 -7.64
C ILE A 260 -5.80 9.57 -6.89
N THR A 261 -4.88 8.61 -6.92
CA THR A 261 -4.94 7.41 -6.09
C THR A 261 -3.57 7.08 -5.50
N ALA A 262 -3.56 6.20 -4.50
CA ALA A 262 -2.35 5.71 -3.85
C ALA A 262 -2.15 4.21 -4.13
N ALA A 263 -1.64 3.88 -5.32
CA ALA A 263 -1.37 2.52 -5.81
C ALA A 263 -2.62 1.61 -5.92
N MET A 264 -3.82 2.19 -6.07
CA MET A 264 -5.09 1.45 -6.10
C MET A 264 -6.00 1.80 -7.30
N PRO A 265 -5.47 2.01 -8.53
CA PRO A 265 -6.28 2.56 -9.64
C PRO A 265 -7.49 1.67 -10.00
N ASP A 266 -7.32 0.36 -10.04
CA ASP A 266 -8.39 -0.58 -10.38
C ASP A 266 -9.40 -0.72 -9.23
N SER A 267 -8.92 -0.92 -8.01
CA SER A 267 -9.79 -1.24 -6.87
C SER A 267 -10.59 -0.04 -6.33
N THR A 268 -10.21 1.18 -6.69
CA THR A 268 -10.95 2.42 -6.43
C THR A 268 -11.74 2.93 -7.67
N GLY A 269 -11.75 2.14 -8.77
CA GLY A 269 -12.50 2.47 -9.98
C GLY A 269 -11.88 3.54 -10.87
N LEU A 270 -10.60 3.92 -10.66
CA LEU A 270 -9.96 4.96 -11.45
C LEU A 270 -9.26 4.47 -12.74
N LEU A 271 -9.19 3.14 -12.96
CA LEU A 271 -8.53 2.62 -14.15
C LEU A 271 -9.21 3.11 -15.46
N PRO A 272 -10.55 3.06 -15.63
CA PRO A 272 -11.20 3.61 -16.81
C PRO A 272 -11.01 5.13 -16.96
N PHE A 273 -10.92 5.87 -15.84
CA PHE A 273 -10.61 7.30 -15.87
C PHE A 273 -9.19 7.52 -16.41
N SER A 274 -8.22 6.74 -15.96
CA SER A 274 -6.82 6.86 -16.43
C SER A 274 -6.65 6.55 -17.91
N GLU A 275 -7.46 5.64 -18.44
CA GLU A 275 -7.49 5.31 -19.87
C GLU A 275 -8.10 6.43 -20.72
N ARG A 276 -9.15 7.09 -20.19
CA ARG A 276 -9.87 8.18 -20.87
C ARG A 276 -9.15 9.51 -20.77
N PHE A 277 -8.53 9.81 -19.63
CA PHE A 277 -7.89 11.08 -19.29
C PHE A 277 -6.48 10.90 -18.69
N PRO A 278 -5.51 10.35 -19.45
CA PRO A 278 -4.21 9.98 -18.91
C PRO A 278 -3.43 11.15 -18.30
N ASP A 279 -3.56 12.37 -18.85
CA ASP A 279 -2.87 13.56 -18.36
C ASP A 279 -3.52 14.18 -17.11
N ARG A 280 -4.67 13.66 -16.70
CA ARG A 280 -5.42 14.12 -15.53
C ARG A 280 -5.52 13.05 -14.43
N PHE A 281 -4.78 11.97 -14.57
CA PHE A 281 -4.70 10.88 -13.61
C PHE A 281 -3.33 10.79 -12.97
N PHE A 282 -3.29 10.68 -11.64
CA PHE A 282 -2.07 10.61 -10.85
C PHE A 282 -2.11 9.43 -9.89
N ASP A 283 -1.26 8.42 -10.11
CA ASP A 283 -0.98 7.39 -9.12
C ASP A 283 0.34 7.74 -8.42
N VAL A 284 0.27 7.99 -7.13
CA VAL A 284 1.43 8.45 -6.33
C VAL A 284 2.17 7.31 -5.61
N GLY A 285 1.84 6.05 -5.93
CA GLY A 285 2.32 4.91 -5.14
C GLY A 285 1.61 4.83 -3.78
N ILE A 286 2.15 4.06 -2.84
CA ILE A 286 1.53 3.91 -1.50
C ILE A 286 1.92 5.12 -0.62
N ALA A 287 1.42 6.30 -0.97
CA ALA A 287 1.81 7.58 -0.39
C ALA A 287 0.59 8.50 -0.16
N GLU A 288 -0.33 8.08 0.68
CA GLU A 288 -1.60 8.79 0.94
C GLU A 288 -1.38 10.20 1.50
N GLN A 289 -0.37 10.41 2.32
CA GLN A 289 0.02 11.72 2.84
C GLN A 289 0.43 12.66 1.71
N HIS A 290 1.33 12.18 0.83
CA HIS A 290 1.75 12.94 -0.35
C HIS A 290 0.57 13.23 -1.29
N ALA A 291 -0.32 12.26 -1.54
CA ALA A 291 -1.53 12.45 -2.34
C ALA A 291 -2.36 13.63 -1.82
N THR A 292 -2.55 13.70 -0.50
CA THR A 292 -3.38 14.71 0.15
C THR A 292 -2.75 16.10 0.06
N THR A 293 -1.48 16.25 0.41
CA THR A 293 -0.76 17.53 0.33
C THR A 293 -0.61 18.01 -1.12
N ALA A 294 -0.30 17.09 -2.05
CA ALA A 294 -0.21 17.42 -3.48
C ALA A 294 -1.56 17.87 -4.05
N ALA A 295 -2.66 17.24 -3.62
CA ALA A 295 -4.00 17.68 -4.01
C ALA A 295 -4.32 19.09 -3.52
N ALA A 296 -3.92 19.46 -2.29
CA ALA A 296 -4.05 20.85 -1.83
C ALA A 296 -3.28 21.82 -2.74
N GLY A 297 -2.04 21.49 -3.09
CA GLY A 297 -1.26 22.28 -4.05
C GLY A 297 -1.89 22.37 -5.45
N MET A 298 -2.46 21.27 -5.95
CA MET A 298 -3.20 21.28 -7.23
C MET A 298 -4.45 22.15 -7.17
N ALA A 299 -5.18 22.15 -6.06
CA ALA A 299 -6.34 23.01 -5.86
C ALA A 299 -5.94 24.48 -5.81
N MET A 300 -4.86 24.82 -5.12
CA MET A 300 -4.28 26.17 -5.15
C MET A 300 -3.85 26.60 -6.56
N GLY A 301 -3.46 25.65 -7.40
CA GLY A 301 -3.14 25.86 -8.82
C GLY A 301 -4.36 25.95 -9.74
N GLY A 302 -5.59 25.91 -9.20
CA GLY A 302 -6.84 26.06 -9.96
C GLY A 302 -7.40 24.74 -10.50
N LEU A 303 -6.87 23.58 -10.09
CA LEU A 303 -7.43 22.27 -10.43
C LEU A 303 -8.52 21.87 -9.41
N ARG A 304 -9.31 20.86 -9.80
CA ARG A 304 -10.31 20.23 -8.93
C ARG A 304 -9.91 18.79 -8.63
N PRO A 305 -9.11 18.53 -7.59
CA PRO A 305 -8.61 17.21 -7.31
C PRO A 305 -9.65 16.33 -6.59
N VAL A 306 -9.76 15.10 -7.10
CA VAL A 306 -10.53 14.00 -6.51
C VAL A 306 -9.57 12.90 -6.09
N ILE A 307 -9.48 12.63 -4.80
CA ILE A 307 -8.66 11.56 -4.23
C ILE A 307 -9.55 10.34 -3.99
N ALA A 308 -9.27 9.22 -4.64
CA ALA A 308 -9.96 7.95 -4.40
C ALA A 308 -9.05 6.98 -3.65
N VAL A 309 -9.42 6.69 -2.39
CA VAL A 309 -8.68 5.82 -1.48
C VAL A 309 -9.63 5.00 -0.60
N TYR A 310 -9.12 3.93 0.01
CA TYR A 310 -9.91 3.19 1.01
C TYR A 310 -10.00 3.97 2.33
N ALA A 311 -11.15 3.89 2.97
CA ALA A 311 -11.43 4.56 4.24
C ALA A 311 -10.34 4.30 5.31
N THR A 312 -9.91 3.05 5.46
CA THR A 312 -8.88 2.69 6.44
C THR A 312 -7.51 3.30 6.10
N PHE A 313 -7.16 3.48 4.82
CA PHE A 313 -5.85 4.00 4.40
C PHE A 313 -5.78 5.52 4.47
N LEU A 314 -6.91 6.22 4.29
CA LEU A 314 -6.96 7.68 4.47
C LEU A 314 -6.59 8.12 5.90
N ASN A 315 -6.79 7.25 6.90
CA ASN A 315 -6.39 7.55 8.28
C ASN A 315 -4.91 7.94 8.41
N ARG A 316 -4.05 7.43 7.50
CA ARG A 316 -2.62 7.76 7.46
C ARG A 316 -2.35 9.22 7.11
N ALA A 317 -3.25 9.85 6.37
CA ALA A 317 -3.13 11.22 5.88
C ALA A 317 -4.03 12.22 6.66
N PHE A 318 -4.52 11.86 7.84
CA PHE A 318 -5.45 12.70 8.60
C PHE A 318 -4.85 14.08 8.95
N ASP A 319 -3.57 14.12 9.28
CA ASP A 319 -2.85 15.37 9.54
C ASP A 319 -2.88 16.29 8.32
N GLN A 320 -2.55 15.76 7.13
CA GLN A 320 -2.54 16.49 5.86
C GLN A 320 -3.95 16.94 5.45
N VAL A 321 -4.98 16.14 5.71
CA VAL A 321 -6.37 16.57 5.52
C VAL A 321 -6.69 17.79 6.38
N SER A 322 -6.24 17.81 7.63
CA SER A 322 -6.55 18.86 8.59
C SER A 322 -5.76 20.14 8.33
N PHE A 323 -4.45 20.02 8.13
CA PHE A 323 -3.55 21.18 8.07
C PHE A 323 -3.25 21.64 6.65
N ASP A 324 -3.05 20.72 5.69
CA ASP A 324 -2.68 21.11 4.33
C ASP A 324 -3.91 21.45 3.47
N VAL A 325 -5.04 20.78 3.71
CA VAL A 325 -6.26 20.98 2.93
C VAL A 325 -7.24 21.90 3.66
N ALA A 326 -7.72 21.49 4.83
CA ALA A 326 -8.83 22.17 5.50
C ALA A 326 -8.45 23.54 6.06
N LEU A 327 -7.29 23.67 6.71
CA LEU A 327 -6.81 24.95 7.22
C LEU A 327 -6.68 26.02 6.12
N HIS A 328 -6.39 25.58 4.90
CA HIS A 328 -6.27 26.44 3.72
C HIS A 328 -7.56 26.54 2.91
N GLY A 329 -8.66 25.94 3.37
CA GLY A 329 -9.96 25.98 2.68
C GLY A 329 -9.91 25.40 1.26
N GLN A 330 -9.05 24.41 1.01
CA GLN A 330 -8.85 23.92 -0.35
C GLN A 330 -9.95 22.92 -0.75
N PRO A 331 -10.53 23.10 -1.95
CA PRO A 331 -11.66 22.30 -2.43
C PRO A 331 -11.22 20.93 -2.96
N VAL A 332 -10.65 20.10 -2.11
CA VAL A 332 -10.28 18.70 -2.42
C VAL A 332 -11.45 17.79 -2.11
N ILE A 333 -11.78 16.88 -3.05
CA ILE A 333 -12.83 15.87 -2.88
C ILE A 333 -12.19 14.53 -2.53
N PHE A 334 -12.53 13.99 -1.37
CA PHE A 334 -12.10 12.66 -0.91
C PHE A 334 -13.19 11.63 -1.18
N CYS A 335 -13.03 10.78 -2.18
CA CYS A 335 -13.90 9.64 -2.46
C CYS A 335 -13.40 8.42 -1.69
N ILE A 336 -14.09 8.14 -0.58
CA ILE A 336 -13.67 7.20 0.45
C ILE A 336 -14.36 5.86 0.25
N ASP A 337 -13.68 4.97 -0.47
CA ASP A 337 -14.19 3.63 -0.76
C ASP A 337 -13.97 2.66 0.43
N ARG A 338 -14.74 1.59 0.52
CA ARG A 338 -14.72 0.60 1.60
C ARG A 338 -15.03 1.20 2.97
N ALA A 339 -15.89 2.20 3.03
CA ALA A 339 -16.41 2.71 4.30
C ALA A 339 -17.24 1.63 5.03
N GLY A 340 -17.15 1.60 6.36
CA GLY A 340 -17.83 0.62 7.19
C GLY A 340 -17.12 -0.74 7.27
N ILE A 341 -17.89 -1.80 7.46
CA ILE A 341 -17.37 -3.17 7.64
C ILE A 341 -17.12 -3.81 6.27
N THR A 342 -15.88 -4.17 6.00
CA THR A 342 -15.44 -4.73 4.71
C THR A 342 -15.53 -6.27 4.63
N GLY A 343 -15.91 -6.94 5.72
CA GLY A 343 -16.10 -8.40 5.76
C GLY A 343 -14.79 -9.18 5.64
N PRO A 344 -14.54 -9.91 4.53
CA PRO A 344 -13.41 -10.85 4.40
C PRO A 344 -12.02 -10.25 4.58
N ASP A 345 -11.85 -8.95 4.38
CA ASP A 345 -10.57 -8.27 4.55
C ASP A 345 -10.20 -8.07 6.02
N GLY A 346 -11.17 -8.16 6.93
CA GLY A 346 -10.98 -8.17 8.38
C GLY A 346 -10.71 -6.78 8.97
N ALA A 347 -10.40 -6.78 10.27
CA ALA A 347 -10.34 -5.57 11.09
C ALA A 347 -9.35 -4.50 10.60
N SER A 348 -8.27 -4.89 9.93
CA SER A 348 -7.27 -3.94 9.39
C SER A 348 -7.76 -3.14 8.17
N HIS A 349 -8.90 -3.55 7.59
CA HIS A 349 -9.47 -2.92 6.38
C HIS A 349 -10.86 -2.33 6.61
N HIS A 350 -11.43 -2.45 7.82
CA HIS A 350 -12.70 -1.80 8.13
C HIS A 350 -12.54 -0.27 8.15
N GLY A 351 -13.39 0.42 7.41
CA GLY A 351 -13.46 1.88 7.36
C GLY A 351 -14.38 2.43 8.45
N LEU A 352 -13.97 2.34 9.71
CA LEU A 352 -14.80 2.73 10.85
C LEU A 352 -14.43 4.09 11.44
N LEU A 353 -13.21 4.56 11.18
CA LEU A 353 -12.68 5.77 11.81
C LEU A 353 -12.88 7.03 10.96
N ASP A 354 -13.11 6.89 9.67
CA ASP A 354 -13.24 8.00 8.72
C ASP A 354 -14.29 9.03 9.16
N MET A 355 -15.51 8.62 9.49
CA MET A 355 -16.54 9.52 10.00
C MET A 355 -16.10 10.26 11.26
N MET A 356 -15.59 9.50 12.24
CA MET A 356 -15.20 10.07 13.53
C MET A 356 -14.08 11.10 13.37
N LEU A 357 -13.10 10.81 12.51
CA LEU A 357 -11.94 11.68 12.30
C LEU A 357 -12.32 12.90 11.44
N LEU A 358 -12.95 12.69 10.29
CA LEU A 358 -13.21 13.76 9.34
C LEU A 358 -14.27 14.75 9.80
N THR A 359 -15.26 14.32 10.58
CA THR A 359 -16.23 15.25 11.19
C THR A 359 -15.64 16.19 12.25
N LYS A 360 -14.37 15.98 12.64
CA LYS A 360 -13.64 16.89 13.54
C LYS A 360 -12.78 17.92 12.78
N VAL A 361 -12.64 17.74 11.47
CA VAL A 361 -11.87 18.67 10.64
C VAL A 361 -12.72 19.90 10.34
N PRO A 362 -12.30 21.14 10.73
CA PRO A 362 -13.05 22.34 10.45
C PRO A 362 -13.25 22.56 8.95
N GLY A 363 -14.43 22.95 8.53
CA GLY A 363 -14.75 23.21 7.12
C GLY A 363 -14.97 21.95 6.27
N MET A 364 -14.84 20.74 6.84
CA MET A 364 -15.10 19.49 6.12
C MET A 364 -16.61 19.29 5.93
N THR A 365 -17.03 19.15 4.67
CA THR A 365 -18.37 18.65 4.32
C THR A 365 -18.31 17.15 4.10
N MET A 366 -19.21 16.38 4.72
CA MET A 366 -19.21 14.93 4.62
C MET A 366 -20.53 14.38 4.11
N PHE A 367 -20.45 13.62 3.01
CA PHE A 367 -21.56 12.94 2.38
C PHE A 367 -21.49 11.40 2.57
N ALA A 368 -22.65 10.77 2.65
CA ALA A 368 -22.77 9.32 2.81
C ALA A 368 -23.98 8.80 1.99
N PRO A 369 -23.83 8.64 0.68
CA PRO A 369 -24.93 8.25 -0.20
C PRO A 369 -25.47 6.85 0.14
N SER A 370 -26.78 6.69 0.06
CA SER A 370 -27.49 5.43 0.25
C SER A 370 -27.93 4.76 -1.06
N SER A 371 -27.73 5.43 -2.21
CA SER A 371 -28.10 4.95 -3.53
C SER A 371 -27.16 5.47 -4.63
N TYR A 372 -27.31 4.91 -5.85
CA TYR A 372 -26.61 5.42 -7.03
C TYR A 372 -26.94 6.90 -7.28
N GLN A 373 -28.21 7.25 -7.25
CA GLN A 373 -28.68 8.61 -7.52
C GLN A 373 -28.22 9.60 -6.46
N GLU A 374 -28.20 9.19 -5.18
CA GLU A 374 -27.63 10.03 -4.12
C GLU A 374 -26.13 10.22 -4.30
N LEU A 375 -25.39 9.18 -4.70
CA LEU A 375 -23.95 9.34 -4.99
C LEU A 375 -23.73 10.33 -6.14
N GLN A 376 -24.54 10.26 -7.20
CA GLN A 376 -24.48 11.18 -8.32
C GLN A 376 -24.77 12.62 -7.88
N GLN A 377 -25.84 12.84 -7.12
CA GLN A 377 -26.21 14.16 -6.61
C GLN A 377 -25.14 14.73 -5.68
N MET A 378 -24.71 13.93 -4.69
CA MET A 378 -23.69 14.36 -3.71
C MET A 378 -22.33 14.62 -4.35
N PHE A 379 -21.97 13.91 -5.42
CA PHE A 379 -20.75 14.19 -6.17
C PHE A 379 -20.86 15.51 -6.95
N SER A 380 -22.01 15.79 -7.56
CA SER A 380 -22.31 17.05 -8.22
C SER A 380 -22.30 18.22 -7.21
N ASP A 381 -22.96 18.06 -6.05
CA ASP A 381 -22.95 19.04 -4.96
C ASP A 381 -21.50 19.28 -4.44
N ALA A 382 -20.72 18.24 -4.31
CA ALA A 382 -19.32 18.33 -3.90
C ALA A 382 -18.47 19.17 -4.86
N LEU A 383 -18.74 19.10 -6.17
CA LEU A 383 -18.04 19.90 -7.17
C LEU A 383 -18.35 21.42 -7.06
N GLU A 384 -19.50 21.79 -6.50
CA GLU A 384 -19.89 23.19 -6.30
C GLU A 384 -19.35 23.78 -4.98
N ILE A 385 -18.85 22.98 -4.04
CA ILE A 385 -18.24 23.44 -2.79
C ILE A 385 -16.81 23.85 -3.08
N THR A 386 -16.49 25.14 -2.99
CA THR A 386 -15.18 25.70 -3.37
C THR A 386 -14.38 26.29 -2.21
N ASP A 387 -14.92 26.28 -1.01
CA ASP A 387 -14.34 26.93 0.17
C ASP A 387 -13.85 25.96 1.25
N GLY A 388 -13.81 24.66 0.95
CA GLY A 388 -13.33 23.63 1.86
C GLY A 388 -13.32 22.23 1.30
N PRO A 389 -12.74 21.28 2.05
CA PRO A 389 -12.69 19.89 1.64
C PRO A 389 -14.06 19.20 1.73
N VAL A 390 -14.26 18.23 0.83
CA VAL A 390 -15.45 17.39 0.82
C VAL A 390 -15.06 15.93 0.91
N ALA A 391 -15.73 15.15 1.74
CA ALA A 391 -15.59 13.72 1.83
C ALA A 391 -16.89 13.00 1.41
N ILE A 392 -16.82 12.08 0.47
CA ILE A 392 -17.93 11.22 0.06
C ILE A 392 -17.55 9.78 0.40
N ARG A 393 -18.22 9.21 1.39
CA ARG A 393 -17.94 7.84 1.85
C ARG A 393 -18.97 6.86 1.36
N TYR A 394 -18.53 5.72 0.84
CA TYR A 394 -19.41 4.66 0.36
C TYR A 394 -18.84 3.26 0.63
N PRO A 395 -19.75 2.24 0.81
CA PRO A 395 -19.33 0.89 1.13
C PRO A 395 -18.92 0.09 -0.11
N ARG A 396 -18.34 -1.09 0.10
CA ARG A 396 -18.04 -2.08 -0.94
C ARG A 396 -19.27 -2.92 -1.35
N THR A 397 -20.45 -2.38 -1.37
CA THR A 397 -21.70 -3.10 -1.69
C THR A 397 -22.24 -2.67 -3.04
N PRO A 398 -23.24 -3.37 -3.59
CA PRO A 398 -24.03 -2.82 -4.67
C PRO A 398 -24.63 -1.46 -4.28
N ALA A 399 -24.69 -0.53 -5.23
CA ALA A 399 -25.38 0.75 -5.08
C ALA A 399 -26.85 0.54 -5.50
N PRO A 400 -27.83 0.61 -4.57
CA PRO A 400 -29.21 0.47 -4.95
C PRO A 400 -29.63 1.60 -5.89
N ALA A 401 -30.41 1.29 -6.90
CA ALA A 401 -31.10 2.31 -7.68
C ALA A 401 -32.44 2.64 -6.99
N VAL A 402 -32.73 3.92 -6.85
CA VAL A 402 -33.96 4.43 -6.26
C VAL A 402 -34.66 5.35 -7.25
N SER A 403 -35.97 5.65 -7.01
CA SER A 403 -36.68 6.66 -7.80
C SER A 403 -36.12 8.07 -7.50
N GLU A 404 -36.33 9.00 -8.43
CA GLU A 404 -35.91 10.41 -8.22
C GLU A 404 -36.58 11.03 -6.99
N THR A 405 -37.78 10.59 -6.66
CA THR A 405 -38.55 11.04 -5.47
C THR A 405 -37.91 10.56 -4.16
N ASP A 406 -37.11 9.52 -4.22
CA ASP A 406 -36.44 8.92 -3.05
C ASP A 406 -34.99 9.37 -2.89
N VAL A 407 -34.55 10.32 -3.68
CA VAL A 407 -33.21 10.92 -3.56
C VAL A 407 -33.22 11.98 -2.47
N GLY A 408 -32.32 11.85 -1.48
CA GLY A 408 -32.10 12.89 -0.47
C GLY A 408 -31.46 14.13 -1.07
N SER A 409 -31.74 15.29 -0.49
CA SER A 409 -31.17 16.57 -0.94
C SER A 409 -30.48 17.30 0.19
N GLY A 410 -29.27 17.79 -0.07
CA GLY A 410 -28.48 18.58 0.86
C GLY A 410 -28.24 17.85 2.20
N LEU A 411 -28.40 18.56 3.31
CA LEU A 411 -28.25 18.03 4.67
C LEU A 411 -29.60 17.65 5.33
N ASN A 412 -30.66 17.50 4.56
CA ASN A 412 -31.99 17.18 5.08
C ASN A 412 -32.13 15.70 5.43
N ALA A 413 -32.63 15.44 6.63
CA ALA A 413 -33.01 14.09 7.01
C ALA A 413 -34.29 13.68 6.28
N ARG A 414 -34.37 12.42 5.85
CA ARG A 414 -35.60 11.86 5.29
C ARG A 414 -36.05 10.64 6.09
N ARG A 415 -37.37 10.44 6.14
CA ARG A 415 -37.94 9.27 6.73
C ARG A 415 -37.96 8.13 5.70
N ILE A 416 -37.26 7.02 6.04
CA ILE A 416 -37.13 5.85 5.15
C ILE A 416 -38.19 4.79 5.44
N SER A 417 -38.61 4.65 6.71
CA SER A 417 -39.57 3.66 7.15
C SER A 417 -40.46 4.24 8.22
N GLU A 418 -41.71 3.78 8.22
CA GLU A 418 -42.65 4.03 9.30
C GLU A 418 -42.39 3.06 10.46
N GLY A 419 -42.74 3.49 11.69
CA GLY A 419 -42.63 2.70 12.91
C GLY A 419 -43.18 3.47 14.09
N GLU A 420 -43.57 2.78 15.15
CA GLU A 420 -44.21 3.36 16.34
C GLU A 420 -43.34 3.28 17.60
N ASP A 421 -42.54 2.23 17.74
CA ASP A 421 -41.82 1.91 19.00
C ASP A 421 -40.39 2.44 19.05
N ILE A 422 -39.70 2.49 17.91
CA ILE A 422 -38.26 2.82 17.86
C ILE A 422 -37.97 3.78 16.72
N CYS A 423 -37.27 4.88 16.99
CA CYS A 423 -36.73 5.77 15.99
C CYS A 423 -35.23 5.47 15.78
N ILE A 424 -34.86 5.08 14.57
CA ILE A 424 -33.47 4.85 14.19
C ILE A 424 -32.99 6.03 13.33
N LEU A 425 -32.03 6.81 13.85
CA LEU A 425 -31.33 7.83 13.08
C LEU A 425 -30.08 7.19 12.44
N SER A 426 -30.11 7.01 11.13
CA SER A 426 -29.01 6.40 10.39
C SER A 426 -28.31 7.41 9.51
N VAL A 427 -26.98 7.35 9.51
CA VAL A 427 -26.10 8.17 8.67
C VAL A 427 -25.37 7.26 7.69
N SER A 428 -26.00 6.79 6.67
CA SER A 428 -25.46 5.90 5.65
C SER A 428 -26.13 4.52 5.59
N TYR A 429 -26.20 3.97 4.41
CA TYR A 429 -26.72 2.63 4.10
C TYR A 429 -26.14 1.51 4.97
N THR A 430 -24.91 1.62 5.38
CA THR A 430 -24.22 0.61 6.23
C THR A 430 -24.94 0.37 7.57
N HIS A 431 -25.66 1.36 8.08
CA HIS A 431 -26.42 1.23 9.33
C HIS A 431 -27.82 0.63 9.13
N LEU A 432 -28.35 0.67 7.92
CA LEU A 432 -29.68 0.11 7.58
C LEU A 432 -29.65 -1.40 7.31
N THR A 433 -28.46 -1.97 7.05
CA THR A 433 -28.30 -3.39 6.71
C THR A 433 -27.90 -4.27 7.88
N LEU A 434 -27.84 -3.74 9.11
CA LEU A 434 -27.70 -4.59 10.29
C LEU A 434 -28.95 -5.46 10.37
N PRO A 435 -28.83 -6.81 10.36
CA PRO A 435 -29.98 -7.66 10.47
C PRO A 435 -30.64 -7.42 11.83
N THR A 436 -31.81 -6.82 11.81
CA THR A 436 -32.72 -6.80 12.95
C THR A 436 -33.28 -8.21 13.16
N LYS A 437 -32.44 -9.14 13.60
CA LYS A 437 -32.89 -10.36 14.25
C LYS A 437 -32.60 -10.18 15.74
N ALA A 438 -33.67 -9.82 16.43
CA ALA A 438 -33.77 -10.04 17.85
C ALA A 438 -33.66 -11.54 18.15
#